data_2d861ddef88268459523a368af3bddea
#
_entry.id   2d861ddef88268459523a368af3bddea
#
_cell.length_a   1.000
_cell.length_b   1.000
_cell.length_c   1.000
_cell.angle_alpha   90.00
_cell.angle_beta   90.00
_cell.angle_gamma   90.00
#
_symmetry.space_group_name_H-M   'P 1'
#
loop_
_entity.id
_entity.type
_entity.pdbx_description
1 polymer ?
#
loop_
_entity_poly.entity_id
_entity_poly.type
_entity_poly.pdbx_seq_one_letter_code
_entity_poly.pdbx_strand_id
1 'polypeptide(L)'
;MTEVVHKGGQFIIQDDGQKGAEATYLALFTRHKLGERWMQENGITTKISSESPDFIFKVPDRPTIGLEIVNFVNKSAKNIATMRLEEIAKKIVGHFKKRGIALTLLIDIQDPRKFSMTREDFFDRCYNPGFNKLNATDKEIKDALISALEEAGIPKWGITKKWVDVKGQTFIVNASQMHAPHTSAHVNNQGMCIENPFEDLQKTIDSKNKKFEQYKKNCDECDLLVVVENGFVHLSDKLQKHKFDSVFRDVYVLDLSYGCKVTKLKLRKKKNEL
;
A
#
# COMPACT_ATOMS: atom_id res chain seq x y z
N MET A 1 11.89 25.02 2.52
CA MET A 1 10.43 25.32 2.51
C MET A 1 9.99 25.27 1.07
N THR A 2 9.31 24.19 0.67
CA THR A 2 8.91 23.98 -0.74
C THR A 2 7.53 24.59 -0.92
N GLU A 3 7.44 25.69 -1.64
CA GLU A 3 6.19 26.37 -1.92
C GLU A 3 5.56 25.72 -3.18
N VAL A 4 4.37 25.15 -3.03
CA VAL A 4 3.64 24.56 -4.16
C VAL A 4 2.51 25.50 -4.55
N VAL A 5 2.65 26.13 -5.70
CA VAL A 5 1.69 27.10 -6.22
C VAL A 5 0.64 26.40 -7.08
N HIS A 6 -0.63 26.70 -6.83
CA HIS A 6 -1.76 26.25 -7.64
C HIS A 6 -1.85 27.11 -8.91
N LYS A 7 -1.56 26.53 -10.08
CA LYS A 7 -1.84 27.15 -11.39
C LYS A 7 -2.79 26.26 -12.18
N GLY A 8 -3.98 26.76 -12.46
CA GLY A 8 -4.92 26.11 -13.39
C GLY A 8 -5.39 24.72 -12.99
N GLY A 9 -5.61 24.43 -11.70
CA GLY A 9 -6.10 23.13 -11.23
C GLY A 9 -5.04 22.02 -11.13
N GLN A 10 -3.75 22.32 -11.32
CA GLN A 10 -2.66 21.36 -11.19
C GLN A 10 -1.67 21.78 -10.09
N PHE A 11 -1.36 20.84 -9.19
CA PHE A 11 -0.22 20.99 -8.28
C PHE A 11 1.05 20.51 -8.98
N ILE A 12 2.06 21.35 -9.07
CA ILE A 12 3.39 20.98 -9.58
C ILE A 12 4.23 20.58 -8.37
N ILE A 13 4.72 19.35 -8.38
CA ILE A 13 5.52 18.77 -7.29
C ILE A 13 6.98 18.75 -7.76
N GLN A 14 7.86 19.35 -6.97
CA GLN A 14 9.30 19.26 -7.16
C GLN A 14 9.93 18.73 -5.86
N ASP A 15 9.65 17.49 -5.50
CA ASP A 15 10.39 16.87 -4.39
C ASP A 15 10.48 15.35 -4.53
N ASP A 16 11.68 14.82 -4.33
CA ASP A 16 11.98 13.39 -4.33
C ASP A 16 11.96 12.89 -2.88
N GLY A 17 11.24 11.80 -2.61
CA GLY A 17 11.20 11.17 -1.29
C GLY A 17 9.80 11.11 -0.67
N GLN A 18 9.73 10.97 0.65
CA GLN A 18 8.47 10.81 1.38
C GLN A 18 7.53 12.00 1.17
N LYS A 19 8.05 13.23 1.19
CA LYS A 19 7.28 14.47 0.93
C LYS A 19 6.72 14.49 -0.48
N GLY A 20 7.45 13.98 -1.47
CA GLY A 20 6.97 13.83 -2.85
C GLY A 20 5.80 12.85 -2.95
N ALA A 21 5.83 11.73 -2.23
CA ALA A 21 4.74 10.78 -2.16
C ALA A 21 3.48 11.40 -1.52
N GLU A 22 3.63 12.06 -0.37
CA GLU A 22 2.53 12.75 0.33
C GLU A 22 1.89 13.83 -0.55
N ALA A 23 2.71 14.62 -1.27
CA ALA A 23 2.23 15.62 -2.22
C ALA A 23 1.48 14.98 -3.41
N THR A 24 1.92 13.81 -3.89
CA THR A 24 1.23 13.04 -4.92
C THR A 24 -0.14 12.56 -4.43
N TYR A 25 -0.23 12.03 -3.22
CA TYR A 25 -1.50 11.59 -2.64
C TYR A 25 -2.47 12.75 -2.45
N LEU A 26 -1.98 13.90 -1.99
CA LEU A 26 -2.79 15.11 -1.90
C LEU A 26 -3.32 15.53 -3.27
N ALA A 27 -2.48 15.52 -4.31
CA ALA A 27 -2.89 15.87 -5.68
C ALA A 27 -3.95 14.89 -6.22
N LEU A 28 -3.81 13.59 -5.97
CA LEU A 28 -4.80 12.59 -6.35
C LEU A 28 -6.11 12.76 -5.58
N PHE A 29 -6.03 13.00 -4.27
CA PHE A 29 -7.19 13.27 -3.43
C PHE A 29 -7.97 14.49 -3.93
N THR A 30 -7.30 15.62 -4.16
CA THR A 30 -7.95 16.89 -4.54
C THR A 30 -8.48 16.90 -5.98
N ARG A 31 -8.01 16.01 -6.85
CA ARG A 31 -8.61 15.78 -8.18
C ARG A 31 -9.90 14.97 -8.15
N HIS A 32 -10.13 14.23 -7.07
CA HIS A 32 -11.36 13.47 -6.90
C HIS A 32 -12.49 14.39 -6.42
N LYS A 33 -13.73 14.15 -6.88
CA LYS A 33 -14.92 14.97 -6.56
C LYS A 33 -15.09 15.27 -5.06
N LEU A 34 -14.81 14.31 -4.17
CA LEU A 34 -14.89 14.52 -2.71
C LEU A 34 -13.76 15.43 -2.20
N GLY A 35 -12.55 15.28 -2.70
CA GLY A 35 -11.43 16.13 -2.33
C GLY A 35 -11.57 17.55 -2.89
N GLU A 36 -12.08 17.68 -4.11
CA GLU A 36 -12.42 18.98 -4.69
C GLU A 36 -13.47 19.72 -3.85
N ARG A 37 -14.54 19.01 -3.43
CA ARG A 37 -15.54 19.55 -2.50
C ARG A 37 -14.92 19.95 -1.18
N TRP A 38 -14.06 19.12 -0.62
CA TRP A 38 -13.34 19.42 0.62
C TRP A 38 -12.53 20.71 0.51
N MET A 39 -11.81 20.93 -0.60
CA MET A 39 -11.09 22.19 -0.85
C MET A 39 -12.05 23.39 -0.91
N GLN A 40 -13.15 23.26 -1.64
CA GLN A 40 -14.13 24.34 -1.81
C GLN A 40 -14.82 24.71 -0.48
N GLU A 41 -15.30 23.72 0.27
CA GLU A 41 -15.97 23.92 1.56
C GLU A 41 -15.07 24.62 2.59
N ASN A 42 -13.77 24.32 2.54
CA ASN A 42 -12.78 24.92 3.41
C ASN A 42 -12.13 26.21 2.84
N GLY A 43 -12.46 26.59 1.60
CA GLY A 43 -11.90 27.79 0.95
C GLY A 43 -10.39 27.70 0.69
N ILE A 44 -9.86 26.48 0.51
CA ILE A 44 -8.42 26.22 0.39
C ILE A 44 -7.95 26.66 -0.99
N THR A 45 -7.03 27.62 -1.01
CA THR A 45 -6.37 28.09 -2.23
C THR A 45 -4.86 27.87 -2.21
N THR A 46 -4.26 27.76 -1.02
CA THR A 46 -2.83 27.58 -0.82
C THR A 46 -2.58 26.54 0.23
N LYS A 47 -1.44 25.84 0.13
CA LYS A 47 -0.99 24.86 1.11
C LYS A 47 0.42 25.16 1.57
N ILE A 48 0.73 24.75 2.79
CA ILE A 48 2.06 24.78 3.38
C ILE A 48 2.41 23.34 3.76
N SER A 49 3.56 22.84 3.28
CA SER A 49 4.08 21.56 3.75
C SER A 49 4.54 21.71 5.20
N SER A 50 4.26 20.72 6.03
CA SER A 50 4.60 20.69 7.44
C SER A 50 5.12 19.30 7.82
N GLU A 51 5.66 19.16 9.03
CA GLU A 51 6.04 17.86 9.56
C GLU A 51 4.94 17.26 10.45
N SER A 52 4.00 18.08 10.91
CA SER A 52 2.96 17.64 11.82
C SER A 52 1.84 18.69 11.93
N PRO A 53 0.72 18.50 11.26
CA PRO A 53 0.40 17.47 10.24
C PRO A 53 1.19 17.69 8.94
N ASP A 54 1.10 16.76 7.97
CA ASP A 54 1.88 16.81 6.71
C ASP A 54 1.61 18.06 5.88
N PHE A 55 0.37 18.56 5.91
CA PHE A 55 -0.03 19.80 5.25
C PHE A 55 -0.88 20.68 6.15
N ILE A 56 -0.65 21.99 6.04
CA ILE A 56 -1.42 23.03 6.73
C ILE A 56 -2.00 23.97 5.69
N PHE A 57 -3.28 24.29 5.81
CA PHE A 57 -4.01 25.19 4.94
C PHE A 57 -4.49 26.37 5.75
N LYS A 58 -3.97 27.56 5.42
CA LYS A 58 -4.36 28.82 6.04
C LYS A 58 -5.29 29.57 5.09
N VAL A 59 -6.46 29.92 5.60
CA VAL A 59 -7.44 30.72 4.87
C VAL A 59 -7.75 31.95 5.74
N PRO A 60 -7.71 33.17 5.20
CA PRO A 60 -8.05 34.38 5.98
C PRO A 60 -9.44 34.22 6.62
N ASP A 61 -9.53 34.63 7.86
CA ASP A 61 -10.77 34.63 8.66
C ASP A 61 -11.45 33.26 8.85
N ARG A 62 -10.68 32.15 8.69
CA ARG A 62 -11.17 30.79 8.91
C ARG A 62 -10.20 30.00 9.77
N PRO A 63 -10.66 28.92 10.44
CA PRO A 63 -9.79 28.01 11.17
C PRO A 63 -8.68 27.45 10.24
N THR A 64 -7.48 27.34 10.78
CA THR A 64 -6.37 26.67 10.11
C THR A 64 -6.65 25.17 10.07
N ILE A 65 -6.57 24.58 8.88
CA ILE A 65 -6.88 23.17 8.67
C ILE A 65 -5.59 22.40 8.42
N GLY A 66 -5.39 21.33 9.18
CA GLY A 66 -4.34 20.33 8.95
C GLY A 66 -4.87 19.14 8.16
N LEU A 67 -4.01 18.54 7.35
CA LEU A 67 -4.26 17.23 6.73
C LEU A 67 -3.06 16.33 7.02
N GLU A 68 -3.31 15.30 7.78
CA GLU A 68 -2.34 14.21 8.00
C GLU A 68 -2.58 13.12 7.00
N ILE A 69 -1.51 12.57 6.43
CA ILE A 69 -1.56 11.47 5.45
C ILE A 69 -0.91 10.23 6.05
N VAL A 70 -1.54 9.09 5.87
CA VAL A 70 -0.98 7.82 6.34
C VAL A 70 -1.21 6.72 5.32
N ASN A 71 -0.15 5.98 5.01
CA ASN A 71 -0.28 4.78 4.22
C ASN A 71 -0.88 3.65 5.06
N PHE A 72 -1.94 3.06 4.55
CA PHE A 72 -2.53 1.86 5.12
C PHE A 72 -1.62 0.68 4.81
N VAL A 73 -0.94 0.19 5.84
CA VAL A 73 -0.17 -1.04 5.76
C VAL A 73 -0.96 -2.13 6.47
N ASN A 74 -1.58 -3.00 5.71
CA ASN A 74 -2.17 -4.19 6.28
C ASN A 74 -1.06 -5.09 6.82
N LYS A 75 -0.88 -5.09 8.14
CA LYS A 75 0.12 -5.90 8.87
C LYS A 75 -0.37 -7.32 9.17
N SER A 76 -1.31 -7.84 8.38
CA SER A 76 -1.67 -9.25 8.53
C SER A 76 -0.43 -10.13 8.37
N ALA A 77 -0.39 -11.25 9.05
CA ALA A 77 0.72 -12.21 8.95
C ALA A 77 1.03 -12.61 7.49
N LYS A 78 0.00 -12.56 6.62
CA LYS A 78 0.11 -12.77 5.19
C LYS A 78 0.92 -11.68 4.47
N ASN A 79 0.64 -10.42 4.76
CA ASN A 79 1.40 -9.32 4.17
C ASN A 79 2.85 -9.35 4.63
N ILE A 80 3.11 -9.75 5.88
CA ILE A 80 4.47 -9.96 6.38
C ILE A 80 5.19 -11.03 5.54
N ALA A 81 4.53 -12.16 5.28
CA ALA A 81 5.10 -13.23 4.45
C ALA A 81 5.35 -12.76 3.00
N THR A 82 4.43 -11.98 2.42
CA THR A 82 4.58 -11.40 1.07
C THR A 82 5.73 -10.40 1.03
N MET A 83 5.78 -9.47 1.97
CA MET A 83 6.88 -8.48 2.05
C MET A 83 8.25 -9.16 2.21
N ARG A 84 8.33 -10.22 3.04
CA ARG A 84 9.55 -11.01 3.16
C ARG A 84 9.94 -11.66 1.82
N LEU A 85 8.97 -12.20 1.09
CA LEU A 85 9.22 -12.82 -0.20
C LEU A 85 9.63 -11.79 -1.27
N GLU A 86 9.07 -10.59 -1.25
CA GLU A 86 9.48 -9.47 -2.10
C GLU A 86 10.94 -9.07 -1.84
N GLU A 87 11.34 -9.00 -0.57
CA GLU A 87 12.74 -8.72 -0.22
C GLU A 87 13.68 -9.85 -0.65
N ILE A 88 13.24 -11.10 -0.56
CA ILE A 88 13.98 -12.25 -1.10
C ILE A 88 14.12 -12.12 -2.62
N ALA A 89 13.03 -11.81 -3.31
CA ALA A 89 13.02 -11.63 -4.76
C ALA A 89 13.98 -10.51 -5.21
N LYS A 90 14.01 -9.37 -4.52
CA LYS A 90 14.99 -8.29 -4.78
C LYS A 90 16.43 -8.76 -4.59
N LYS A 91 16.71 -9.56 -3.55
CA LYS A 91 18.05 -10.12 -3.30
C LYS A 91 18.47 -11.11 -4.40
N ILE A 92 17.53 -11.93 -4.91
CA ILE A 92 17.77 -12.84 -6.04
C ILE A 92 18.12 -12.03 -7.30
N VAL A 93 17.31 -11.03 -7.65
CA VAL A 93 17.57 -10.15 -8.80
C VAL A 93 18.92 -9.45 -8.65
N GLY A 94 19.25 -8.97 -7.44
CA GLY A 94 20.57 -8.39 -7.13
C GLY A 94 21.74 -9.34 -7.32
N HIS A 95 21.56 -10.64 -7.00
CA HIS A 95 22.56 -11.68 -7.24
C HIS A 95 22.87 -11.83 -8.74
N PHE A 96 21.85 -11.96 -9.57
CA PHE A 96 22.03 -12.10 -11.03
C PHE A 96 22.53 -10.82 -11.69
N LYS A 97 22.12 -9.64 -11.20
CA LYS A 97 22.64 -8.34 -11.68
C LYS A 97 24.14 -8.21 -11.51
N LYS A 98 24.71 -8.68 -10.38
CA LYS A 98 26.16 -8.70 -10.13
C LYS A 98 26.92 -9.59 -11.14
N ARG A 99 26.24 -10.51 -11.80
CA ARG A 99 26.77 -11.41 -12.83
C ARG A 99 26.47 -10.91 -14.25
N GLY A 100 26.00 -9.66 -14.39
CA GLY A 100 25.69 -9.05 -15.68
C GLY A 100 24.35 -9.50 -16.28
N ILE A 101 23.48 -10.18 -15.50
CA ILE A 101 22.19 -10.67 -15.98
C ILE A 101 21.08 -9.73 -15.46
N ALA A 102 20.45 -8.99 -16.37
CA ALA A 102 19.25 -8.19 -16.06
C ALA A 102 18.04 -9.13 -16.02
N LEU A 103 17.46 -9.31 -14.82
CA LEU A 103 16.43 -10.31 -14.54
C LEU A 103 15.10 -9.66 -14.20
N THR A 104 14.03 -10.12 -14.84
CA THR A 104 12.66 -9.98 -14.34
C THR A 104 12.27 -11.27 -13.64
N LEU A 105 11.89 -11.19 -12.38
CA LEU A 105 11.56 -12.31 -11.53
C LEU A 105 10.14 -12.19 -11.02
N LEU A 106 9.34 -13.24 -11.19
CA LEU A 106 8.03 -13.40 -10.61
C LEU A 106 8.01 -14.67 -9.76
N ILE A 107 7.67 -14.53 -8.48
CA ILE A 107 7.56 -15.65 -7.54
C ILE A 107 6.11 -15.82 -7.12
N ASP A 108 5.60 -17.03 -7.27
CA ASP A 108 4.32 -17.49 -6.75
C ASP A 108 4.54 -18.53 -5.65
N ILE A 109 3.66 -18.57 -4.66
CA ILE A 109 3.58 -19.68 -3.70
C ILE A 109 2.38 -20.54 -4.11
N GLN A 110 2.67 -21.79 -4.43
CA GLN A 110 1.63 -22.75 -4.74
C GLN A 110 1.02 -23.32 -3.46
N ASP A 111 -0.31 -23.24 -3.34
CA ASP A 111 -1.06 -24.04 -2.36
C ASP A 111 -1.30 -25.44 -2.94
N PRO A 112 -0.69 -26.48 -2.40
CA PRO A 112 -0.90 -27.84 -2.90
C PRO A 112 -2.37 -28.27 -2.83
N ARG A 113 -3.19 -27.58 -2.03
CA ARG A 113 -4.64 -27.84 -1.91
C ARG A 113 -5.47 -27.25 -3.05
N LYS A 114 -4.92 -26.36 -3.88
CA LYS A 114 -5.64 -25.69 -4.98
C LYS A 114 -5.95 -26.57 -6.19
N PHE A 115 -5.29 -27.70 -6.33
CA PHE A 115 -5.47 -28.58 -7.52
C PHE A 115 -6.73 -29.45 -7.53
N SER A 116 -7.48 -29.52 -6.43
CA SER A 116 -8.69 -30.33 -6.32
C SER A 116 -9.97 -29.53 -6.02
N MET A 117 -9.98 -28.22 -6.32
CA MET A 117 -11.03 -27.33 -5.86
C MET A 117 -12.20 -27.22 -6.83
N THR A 118 -13.42 -27.34 -6.30
CA THR A 118 -14.63 -26.89 -6.98
C THR A 118 -14.68 -25.35 -7.05
N ARG A 119 -15.57 -24.80 -7.89
CA ARG A 119 -15.75 -23.36 -8.04
C ARG A 119 -16.18 -22.68 -6.71
N GLU A 120 -16.93 -23.38 -5.89
CA GLU A 120 -17.40 -22.93 -4.57
C GLU A 120 -16.24 -22.92 -3.56
N ASP A 121 -15.41 -23.97 -3.53
CA ASP A 121 -14.20 -24.03 -2.72
C ASP A 121 -13.22 -22.88 -3.04
N PHE A 122 -13.20 -22.39 -4.29
CA PHE A 122 -12.33 -21.30 -4.70
C PHE A 122 -12.69 -19.99 -3.98
N PHE A 123 -13.97 -19.67 -3.85
CA PHE A 123 -14.42 -18.46 -3.17
C PHE A 123 -14.24 -18.55 -1.66
N ASP A 124 -14.60 -19.66 -1.04
CA ASP A 124 -14.46 -19.85 0.41
C ASP A 124 -12.99 -19.88 0.86
N ARG A 125 -12.08 -20.40 0.04
CA ARG A 125 -10.65 -20.50 0.38
C ARG A 125 -9.80 -19.29 -0.02
N CYS A 126 -10.32 -18.39 -0.85
CA CYS A 126 -9.70 -17.07 -1.02
C CYS A 126 -9.63 -16.30 0.31
N TYR A 127 -10.46 -16.64 1.27
CA TYR A 127 -10.50 -16.07 2.62
C TYR A 127 -9.73 -16.89 3.68
N ASN A 128 -9.14 -18.03 3.32
CA ASN A 128 -8.50 -18.90 4.30
C ASN A 128 -7.08 -18.43 4.63
N PRO A 129 -6.78 -18.09 5.90
CA PRO A 129 -5.51 -17.50 6.33
C PRO A 129 -4.31 -18.46 6.31
N GLY A 130 -4.40 -19.66 5.72
CA GLY A 130 -3.40 -20.71 5.77
C GLY A 130 -2.00 -20.37 5.20
N PHE A 131 -1.84 -19.25 4.48
CA PHE A 131 -0.56 -18.81 3.89
C PHE A 131 0.17 -17.71 4.68
N ASN A 132 -0.13 -17.56 5.91
CA ASN A 132 0.39 -16.47 6.72
C ASN A 132 1.85 -16.65 7.14
N LYS A 133 2.53 -17.74 6.71
CA LYS A 133 3.88 -18.06 7.20
C LYS A 133 4.72 -18.68 6.09
N LEU A 134 5.96 -18.21 5.95
CA LEU A 134 7.00 -18.92 5.22
C LEU A 134 7.58 -20.01 6.11
N ASN A 135 7.61 -21.24 5.62
CA ASN A 135 8.06 -22.41 6.40
C ASN A 135 9.58 -22.45 6.57
N ALA A 136 10.31 -21.68 5.76
CA ALA A 136 11.76 -21.62 5.76
C ALA A 136 12.26 -20.21 6.07
N THR A 137 13.55 -20.11 6.38
CA THR A 137 14.23 -18.82 6.53
C THR A 137 14.40 -18.13 5.18
N ASP A 138 14.54 -16.80 5.19
CA ASP A 138 14.78 -16.01 3.97
C ASP A 138 16.02 -16.50 3.21
N LYS A 139 17.06 -16.95 3.94
CA LYS A 139 18.28 -17.49 3.35
C LYS A 139 18.01 -18.79 2.63
N GLU A 140 17.33 -19.74 3.28
CA GLU A 140 17.02 -21.04 2.67
C GLU A 140 16.17 -20.89 1.40
N ILE A 141 15.14 -20.04 1.44
CA ILE A 141 14.31 -19.76 0.28
C ILE A 141 15.16 -19.15 -0.82
N LYS A 142 15.90 -18.08 -0.53
CA LYS A 142 16.75 -17.39 -1.50
C LYS A 142 17.73 -18.35 -2.17
N ASP A 143 18.46 -19.13 -1.39
CA ASP A 143 19.53 -19.99 -1.88
C ASP A 143 18.95 -21.13 -2.74
N ALA A 144 17.81 -21.72 -2.35
CA ALA A 144 17.11 -22.72 -3.14
C ALA A 144 16.62 -22.18 -4.49
N LEU A 145 16.01 -20.96 -4.49
CA LEU A 145 15.52 -20.35 -5.73
C LEU A 145 16.67 -19.93 -6.65
N ILE A 146 17.78 -19.42 -6.13
CA ILE A 146 18.98 -19.11 -6.92
C ILE A 146 19.52 -20.40 -7.55
N SER A 147 19.73 -21.45 -6.78
CA SER A 147 20.24 -22.74 -7.26
C SER A 147 19.39 -23.31 -8.39
N ALA A 148 18.05 -23.30 -8.20
CA ALA A 148 17.12 -23.77 -9.22
C ALA A 148 17.15 -22.97 -10.53
N LEU A 149 17.37 -21.64 -10.44
CA LEU A 149 17.48 -20.77 -11.60
C LEU A 149 18.85 -20.93 -12.30
N GLU A 150 19.92 -21.12 -11.53
CA GLU A 150 21.27 -21.38 -12.10
C GLU A 150 21.32 -22.73 -12.80
N GLU A 151 20.74 -23.78 -12.22
CA GLU A 151 20.65 -25.11 -12.82
C GLU A 151 19.83 -25.10 -14.11
N ALA A 152 18.71 -24.38 -14.11
CA ALA A 152 17.83 -24.28 -15.29
C ALA A 152 18.45 -23.48 -16.44
N GLY A 153 19.33 -22.55 -16.12
CA GLY A 153 19.77 -21.49 -17.02
C GLY A 153 18.64 -20.48 -17.28
N ILE A 154 19.02 -19.23 -17.46
CA ILE A 154 18.06 -18.16 -17.79
C ILE A 154 18.30 -17.77 -19.24
N PRO A 155 17.38 -18.12 -20.16
CA PRO A 155 17.59 -17.88 -21.57
C PRO A 155 17.56 -16.38 -21.89
N LYS A 156 18.32 -15.96 -22.91
CA LYS A 156 18.27 -14.57 -23.43
C LYS A 156 16.88 -14.20 -23.96
N TRP A 157 16.10 -15.19 -24.38
CA TRP A 157 14.76 -15.07 -24.91
C TRP A 157 13.86 -16.12 -24.27
N GLY A 158 12.70 -15.70 -23.83
CA GLY A 158 11.73 -16.62 -23.21
C GLY A 158 11.72 -16.55 -21.68
N ILE A 159 10.97 -17.47 -21.09
CA ILE A 159 10.74 -17.54 -19.64
C ILE A 159 11.21 -18.90 -19.14
N THR A 160 12.07 -18.89 -18.12
CA THR A 160 12.34 -20.07 -17.31
C THR A 160 11.29 -20.18 -16.22
N LYS A 161 10.60 -21.33 -16.14
CA LYS A 161 9.64 -21.63 -15.09
C LYS A 161 10.12 -22.83 -14.28
N LYS A 162 10.21 -22.69 -12.96
CA LYS A 162 10.61 -23.74 -12.02
C LYS A 162 9.67 -23.85 -10.85
N TRP A 163 9.48 -25.09 -10.39
CA TRP A 163 8.81 -25.41 -9.11
C TRP A 163 9.91 -25.81 -8.13
N VAL A 164 9.96 -25.14 -7.00
CA VAL A 164 10.99 -25.34 -5.99
C VAL A 164 10.30 -25.62 -4.66
N ASP A 165 10.49 -26.82 -4.12
CA ASP A 165 10.01 -27.14 -2.78
C ASP A 165 11.06 -26.74 -1.73
N VAL A 166 10.62 -25.97 -0.73
CA VAL A 166 11.44 -25.59 0.41
C VAL A 166 10.65 -25.88 1.68
N LYS A 167 11.03 -26.90 2.39
CA LYS A 167 10.37 -27.35 3.65
C LYS A 167 8.86 -27.58 3.49
N GLY A 168 8.46 -28.28 2.43
CA GLY A 168 7.07 -28.59 2.13
C GLY A 168 6.24 -27.41 1.67
N GLN A 169 6.86 -26.33 1.24
CA GLN A 169 6.21 -25.20 0.60
C GLN A 169 6.75 -25.04 -0.82
N THR A 170 5.87 -25.12 -1.82
CA THR A 170 6.27 -25.06 -3.21
C THR A 170 6.21 -23.63 -3.73
N PHE A 171 7.32 -23.14 -4.25
CA PHE A 171 7.45 -21.86 -4.93
C PHE A 171 7.46 -22.09 -6.43
N ILE A 172 6.69 -21.29 -7.17
CA ILE A 172 6.76 -21.23 -8.63
C ILE A 172 7.55 -19.99 -8.99
N VAL A 173 8.67 -20.20 -9.68
CA VAL A 173 9.56 -19.10 -10.07
C VAL A 173 9.54 -18.95 -11.57
N ASN A 174 9.16 -17.78 -12.04
CA ASN A 174 9.26 -17.41 -13.45
C ASN A 174 10.34 -16.34 -13.61
N ALA A 175 11.32 -16.61 -14.45
CA ALA A 175 12.46 -15.74 -14.67
C ALA A 175 12.69 -15.50 -16.16
N SER A 176 12.93 -14.26 -16.56
CA SER A 176 13.30 -13.88 -17.93
C SER A 176 14.40 -12.83 -17.93
N GLN A 177 15.29 -12.87 -18.93
CA GLN A 177 16.25 -11.80 -19.15
C GLN A 177 15.58 -10.63 -19.86
N MET A 178 15.92 -9.42 -19.41
CA MET A 178 15.49 -8.19 -20.06
C MET A 178 16.61 -7.60 -20.90
N HIS A 179 16.27 -7.04 -22.05
CA HIS A 179 17.26 -6.37 -22.94
C HIS A 179 17.67 -4.98 -22.48
N ALA A 180 16.94 -4.41 -21.53
CA ALA A 180 17.23 -3.11 -20.96
C ALA A 180 17.78 -3.27 -19.52
N PRO A 181 18.47 -2.27 -18.96
CA PRO A 181 19.06 -2.35 -17.62
C PRO A 181 18.02 -2.45 -16.50
N HIS A 182 16.76 -2.60 -16.83
CA HIS A 182 15.67 -2.70 -15.87
C HIS A 182 15.58 -4.12 -15.31
N THR A 183 15.82 -4.23 -14.03
CA THR A 183 15.56 -5.45 -13.27
C THR A 183 14.30 -5.24 -12.47
N SER A 184 13.42 -6.23 -12.43
CA SER A 184 12.21 -6.17 -11.60
C SER A 184 12.01 -7.47 -10.83
N ALA A 185 11.45 -7.35 -9.63
CA ALA A 185 11.11 -8.48 -8.80
C ALA A 185 9.66 -8.30 -8.33
N HIS A 186 8.83 -9.29 -8.64
CA HIS A 186 7.43 -9.28 -8.25
C HIS A 186 7.08 -10.58 -7.54
N VAL A 187 6.23 -10.48 -6.54
CA VAL A 187 5.60 -11.63 -5.91
C VAL A 187 4.15 -11.65 -6.33
N ASN A 188 3.76 -12.70 -7.03
CA ASN A 188 2.37 -12.89 -7.41
C ASN A 188 1.63 -13.50 -6.23
N ASN A 189 0.88 -12.69 -5.55
CA ASN A 189 0.03 -13.13 -4.46
C ASN A 189 -1.41 -13.33 -4.96
N GLN A 190 -1.56 -14.10 -6.04
CA GLN A 190 -2.89 -14.41 -6.58
C GLN A 190 -3.75 -15.10 -5.53
N GLY A 191 -4.77 -14.42 -5.13
CA GLY A 191 -5.92 -15.01 -4.47
C GLY A 191 -6.24 -14.54 -3.07
N MET A 192 -5.67 -13.44 -2.57
CA MET A 192 -6.11 -12.98 -1.27
C MET A 192 -6.24 -11.46 -1.22
N CYS A 193 -7.29 -10.97 -1.83
CA CYS A 193 -7.81 -9.65 -1.52
C CYS A 193 -8.50 -9.73 -0.15
N ILE A 194 -8.03 -8.99 0.82
CA ILE A 194 -8.73 -8.86 2.10
C ILE A 194 -9.89 -7.89 1.88
N GLU A 195 -11.08 -8.43 1.96
CA GLU A 195 -12.27 -7.60 1.84
C GLU A 195 -12.50 -6.83 3.15
N ASN A 196 -12.58 -5.49 3.05
CA ASN A 196 -12.94 -4.60 4.14
C ASN A 196 -12.17 -4.85 5.45
N PRO A 197 -10.86 -4.58 5.50
CA PRO A 197 -10.03 -4.76 6.70
C PRO A 197 -10.34 -3.69 7.76
N PHE A 198 -11.56 -3.66 8.28
CA PHE A 198 -12.05 -2.61 9.17
C PHE A 198 -11.22 -2.48 10.44
N GLU A 199 -10.82 -3.62 11.04
CA GLU A 199 -10.01 -3.61 12.26
C GLU A 199 -8.62 -3.02 12.02
N ASP A 200 -7.96 -3.38 10.91
CA ASP A 200 -6.63 -2.87 10.61
C ASP A 200 -6.68 -1.39 10.18
N LEU A 201 -7.76 -1.00 9.50
CA LEU A 201 -8.03 0.39 9.18
C LEU A 201 -8.27 1.20 10.47
N GLN A 202 -9.03 0.66 11.43
CA GLN A 202 -9.21 1.27 12.75
C GLN A 202 -7.87 1.41 13.49
N LYS A 203 -7.03 0.37 13.51
CA LYS A 203 -5.69 0.44 14.14
C LYS A 203 -4.82 1.54 13.50
N THR A 204 -4.92 1.72 12.17
CA THR A 204 -4.22 2.79 11.46
C THR A 204 -4.70 4.15 11.92
N ILE A 205 -6.02 4.36 11.98
CA ILE A 205 -6.64 5.59 12.50
C ILE A 205 -6.22 5.81 13.97
N ASP A 206 -6.28 4.79 14.81
CA ASP A 206 -5.92 4.88 16.23
C ASP A 206 -4.45 5.26 16.44
N SER A 207 -3.56 4.82 15.56
CA SER A 207 -2.15 5.22 15.62
C SER A 207 -1.97 6.73 15.43
N LYS A 208 -2.81 7.35 14.60
CA LYS A 208 -2.82 8.79 14.34
C LYS A 208 -3.63 9.56 15.38
N ASN A 209 -4.72 8.98 15.89
CA ASN A 209 -5.47 9.54 17.03
C ASN A 209 -4.55 9.83 18.24
N LYS A 210 -3.57 8.95 18.51
CA LYS A 210 -2.59 9.14 19.60
C LYS A 210 -1.69 10.35 19.42
N LYS A 211 -1.50 10.81 18.18
CA LYS A 211 -0.66 11.98 17.83
C LYS A 211 -1.47 13.26 17.66
N PHE A 212 -2.77 13.21 17.82
CA PHE A 212 -3.68 14.31 17.48
C PHE A 212 -3.35 15.62 18.20
N GLU A 213 -2.98 15.55 19.49
CA GLU A 213 -2.58 16.73 20.27
C GLU A 213 -1.32 17.42 19.72
N GLN A 214 -0.46 16.69 19.02
CA GLN A 214 0.70 17.27 18.32
C GLN A 214 0.26 18.06 17.09
N TYR A 215 -0.71 17.54 16.35
CA TYR A 215 -1.26 18.21 15.16
C TYR A 215 -1.97 19.51 15.54
N LYS A 216 -2.75 19.49 16.62
CA LYS A 216 -3.49 20.65 17.14
C LYS A 216 -2.60 21.82 17.58
N LYS A 217 -1.31 21.62 17.74
CA LYS A 217 -0.39 22.72 18.00
C LYS A 217 -0.17 23.63 16.79
N ASN A 218 -0.41 23.10 15.59
CA ASN A 218 -0.11 23.77 14.32
C ASN A 218 -1.37 24.05 13.47
N CYS A 219 -2.54 23.52 13.85
CA CYS A 219 -3.80 23.76 13.17
C CYS A 219 -4.98 23.71 14.17
N ASP A 220 -6.05 24.42 13.84
CA ASP A 220 -7.29 24.46 14.65
C ASP A 220 -8.12 23.21 14.45
N GLU A 221 -8.19 22.72 13.22
CA GLU A 221 -8.89 21.50 12.81
C GLU A 221 -7.94 20.61 12.05
N CYS A 222 -8.12 19.29 12.16
CA CYS A 222 -7.28 18.34 11.45
C CYS A 222 -8.11 17.20 10.84
N ASP A 223 -7.86 16.91 9.59
CA ASP A 223 -8.41 15.79 8.84
C ASP A 223 -7.35 14.71 8.60
N LEU A 224 -7.77 13.48 8.37
CA LEU A 224 -6.90 12.34 8.09
C LEU A 224 -7.20 11.78 6.70
N LEU A 225 -6.16 11.60 5.90
CA LEU A 225 -6.21 10.87 4.63
C LEU A 225 -5.46 9.55 4.76
N VAL A 226 -6.20 8.45 4.73
CA VAL A 226 -5.62 7.10 4.71
C VAL A 226 -5.46 6.65 3.26
N VAL A 227 -4.25 6.34 2.84
CA VAL A 227 -3.93 5.92 1.47
C VAL A 227 -3.76 4.41 1.42
N VAL A 228 -4.49 3.76 0.51
CA VAL A 228 -4.40 2.33 0.24
C VAL A 228 -3.78 2.12 -1.13
N GLU A 229 -2.48 1.78 -1.16
CA GLU A 229 -1.73 1.61 -2.40
C GLU A 229 -1.75 0.18 -2.94
N ASN A 230 -2.12 -0.77 -2.08
CA ASN A 230 -1.81 -2.16 -2.36
C ASN A 230 -3.08 -2.91 -2.81
N GLY A 231 -3.01 -3.51 -4.01
CA GLY A 231 -4.08 -4.28 -4.64
C GLY A 231 -4.55 -5.55 -3.89
N PHE A 232 -4.04 -5.78 -2.68
CA PHE A 232 -4.46 -6.89 -1.81
C PHE A 232 -5.60 -6.52 -0.85
N VAL A 233 -6.13 -5.31 -0.97
CA VAL A 233 -7.24 -4.81 -0.16
C VAL A 233 -8.37 -4.43 -1.09
N HIS A 234 -9.55 -4.99 -0.87
CA HIS A 234 -10.76 -4.57 -1.55
C HIS A 234 -11.66 -3.81 -0.57
N LEU A 235 -11.90 -2.55 -0.86
CA LEU A 235 -12.80 -1.69 -0.09
C LEU A 235 -14.15 -1.63 -0.79
N SER A 236 -15.08 -2.46 -0.33
CA SER A 236 -16.45 -2.46 -0.85
C SER A 236 -17.28 -1.30 -0.29
N ASP A 237 -18.51 -1.15 -0.79
CA ASP A 237 -19.44 -0.14 -0.29
C ASP A 237 -19.85 -0.33 1.20
N LYS A 238 -19.52 -1.48 1.80
CA LYS A 238 -19.66 -1.72 3.24
C LYS A 238 -18.82 -0.74 4.06
N LEU A 239 -17.68 -0.26 3.49
CA LEU A 239 -16.83 0.76 4.12
C LEU A 239 -17.62 2.02 4.49
N GLN A 240 -18.53 2.47 3.62
CA GLN A 240 -19.35 3.66 3.85
C GLN A 240 -20.41 3.47 4.96
N LYS A 241 -20.73 2.22 5.28
CA LYS A 241 -21.73 1.87 6.32
C LYS A 241 -21.07 1.64 7.69
N HIS A 242 -19.80 1.23 7.69
CA HIS A 242 -19.05 0.99 8.92
C HIS A 242 -18.72 2.30 9.64
N LYS A 243 -18.75 2.27 10.98
CA LYS A 243 -18.44 3.43 11.82
C LYS A 243 -17.07 3.26 12.45
N PHE A 244 -16.19 4.23 12.27
CA PHE A 244 -14.85 4.26 12.83
C PHE A 244 -14.77 5.24 14.01
N ASP A 245 -13.91 4.92 14.99
CA ASP A 245 -13.60 5.80 16.10
C ASP A 245 -12.45 6.73 15.71
N SER A 246 -12.69 8.04 15.76
CA SER A 246 -11.68 9.03 15.41
C SER A 246 -11.86 10.34 16.16
N VAL A 247 -10.75 11.00 16.48
CA VAL A 247 -10.69 12.37 16.99
C VAL A 247 -10.53 13.41 15.89
N PHE A 248 -10.18 12.99 14.68
CA PHE A 248 -10.10 13.86 13.50
C PHE A 248 -11.49 14.41 13.15
N ARG A 249 -11.52 15.60 12.54
CA ARG A 249 -12.76 16.22 12.07
C ARG A 249 -13.43 15.34 11.02
N ASP A 250 -12.66 14.93 10.01
CA ASP A 250 -13.03 14.01 8.94
C ASP A 250 -11.90 13.00 8.66
N VAL A 251 -12.29 11.82 8.20
CA VAL A 251 -11.34 10.78 7.74
C VAL A 251 -11.75 10.36 6.33
N TYR A 252 -10.78 10.42 5.44
CA TYR A 252 -10.93 9.99 4.05
C TYR A 252 -10.04 8.78 3.77
N VAL A 253 -10.49 7.91 2.90
CA VAL A 253 -9.69 6.81 2.35
C VAL A 253 -9.51 7.06 0.86
N LEU A 254 -8.25 7.14 0.41
CA LEU A 254 -7.84 7.18 -0.98
C LEU A 254 -7.38 5.77 -1.37
N ASP A 255 -8.20 5.08 -2.14
CA ASP A 255 -7.91 3.73 -2.64
C ASP A 255 -7.32 3.82 -4.05
N LEU A 256 -6.04 3.48 -4.17
CA LEU A 256 -5.29 3.46 -5.43
C LEU A 256 -5.25 2.08 -6.08
N SER A 257 -5.78 1.05 -5.39
CA SER A 257 -5.69 -0.35 -5.83
C SER A 257 -6.51 -0.63 -7.08
N TYR A 258 -7.67 0.03 -7.23
CA TYR A 258 -8.64 -0.22 -8.30
C TYR A 258 -9.18 1.07 -8.92
N GLY A 259 -8.30 2.02 -9.24
CA GLY A 259 -8.69 3.16 -10.05
C GLY A 259 -8.98 4.46 -9.29
N CYS A 260 -8.25 4.76 -8.24
CA CYS A 260 -8.29 6.05 -7.53
C CYS A 260 -9.70 6.44 -7.04
N LYS A 261 -10.20 5.71 -6.04
CA LYS A 261 -11.49 5.99 -5.40
C LYS A 261 -11.27 6.70 -4.06
N VAL A 262 -12.03 7.76 -3.80
CA VAL A 262 -12.05 8.41 -2.49
C VAL A 262 -13.36 8.10 -1.77
N THR A 263 -13.25 7.75 -0.49
CA THR A 263 -14.40 7.49 0.39
C THR A 263 -14.26 8.26 1.69
N LYS A 264 -15.27 9.04 2.07
CA LYS A 264 -15.37 9.65 3.40
C LYS A 264 -15.94 8.63 4.38
N LEU A 265 -15.25 8.41 5.48
CA LEU A 265 -15.67 7.45 6.50
C LEU A 265 -16.75 8.02 7.41
N LYS A 266 -17.63 7.15 7.91
CA LYS A 266 -18.53 7.50 9.00
C LYS A 266 -17.78 7.40 10.32
N LEU A 267 -17.80 8.48 11.10
CA LEU A 267 -17.12 8.53 12.38
C LEU A 267 -18.11 8.41 13.55
N ARG A 268 -17.71 7.64 14.57
CA ARG A 268 -18.20 7.79 15.92
C ARG A 268 -17.30 8.82 16.61
N LYS A 269 -17.81 10.01 16.88
CA LYS A 269 -17.03 10.98 17.66
C LYS A 269 -16.86 10.40 19.06
N LYS A 270 -15.63 10.15 19.48
CA LYS A 270 -15.35 9.90 20.89
C LYS A 270 -15.85 11.13 21.65
N LYS A 271 -16.77 10.96 22.58
CA LYS A 271 -17.02 11.98 23.57
C LYS A 271 -15.68 12.20 24.27
N ASN A 272 -15.15 13.42 24.16
CA ASN A 272 -14.02 13.80 24.99
C ASN A 272 -14.47 13.57 26.42
N GLU A 273 -13.88 12.58 27.08
CA GLU A 273 -13.93 12.51 28.53
C GLU A 273 -13.11 13.73 28.99
N LEU A 274 -13.90 14.74 29.41
CA LEU A 274 -13.41 15.93 30.10
C LEU A 274 -12.89 15.54 31.48
#